data_62846e12ab34a47d6c0d9a2292005e95
#
_entry.id   62846e12ab34a47d6c0d9a2292005e95
#
_cell.length_a   1.000
_cell.length_b   1.000
_cell.length_c   1.000
_cell.angle_alpha   90.00
_cell.angle_beta   90.00
_cell.angle_gamma   90.00
#
_symmetry.space_group_name_H-M   'P 1'
#
loop_
_entity.id
_entity.type
_entity.pdbx_description
1 polymer ?
#
loop_
_entity_poly.entity_id
_entity_poly.type
_entity_poly.pdbx_seq_one_letter_code
_entity_poly.pdbx_strand_id
1 'polypeptide(L)'
;MVFDRAKEVTGWARVVGEVMWRSGNVGKTRPRALAEGAWLLGRGRAGISTVFRVRALDEPDATALTFEGERRTFREVDDRIDRLATGLRRRGIGRRDAVCIVLHNRPEFFELEGAMARLGGAAVSVSWRSTPAELAYLFRHSGARAVFFEHDLLPAVDAAQRQAPALPSRNLFSVGGRVTGFESIDDVLATRPDRDLDGEEGKVVIYTSGTTGKPKGAVRGFGAAAVLGYIAFLERASLKRGDVHLCVCPLYHSTGLGFASIALMMGGRVVIHRDFHPERFLDAVAEERVHTAAIVPTMLHRLMALDDAAFRARDLSSLRAVLCGGAQLPPTLCARALDRLGPTLYNFYGATETGLVTTATPDDLRAVPGTVGRALHGVSIKLLDEEGREVPRGQPGELFAKNLMLVDGYHADDEATRSSYRDGHFSVGDLATVDEAGRYMIVGRRRDMVISGGMNIYPVEVEAVVESHPDVAQVAVVGVPDEEWGERLRAFVVLRGGAELPEQQAAELKSWCRDRLAGPKVPREWVFLDGLPANPTGKVLKRELRAWDGPVTRV
;
A
#
# COMPACT_ATOMS: atom_id res chain seq x y z
N MET A 1 -0.40 -35.42 -8.80
CA MET A 1 -0.99 -34.81 -7.60
C MET A 1 -0.20 -35.06 -6.30
N VAL A 2 0.15 -36.29 -5.90
CA VAL A 2 0.90 -36.54 -4.64
C VAL A 2 2.35 -36.04 -4.74
N PHE A 3 3.03 -36.26 -5.85
CA PHE A 3 4.42 -35.79 -6.11
C PHE A 3 4.51 -34.26 -6.21
N ASP A 4 3.47 -33.56 -6.71
CA ASP A 4 3.48 -32.11 -6.81
C ASP A 4 3.28 -31.45 -5.43
N ARG A 5 2.40 -32.01 -4.59
CA ARG A 5 2.25 -31.57 -3.20
C ARG A 5 3.52 -31.77 -2.37
N ALA A 6 4.23 -32.89 -2.57
CA ALA A 6 5.50 -33.12 -1.87
C ALA A 6 6.59 -32.11 -2.27
N LYS A 7 6.71 -31.78 -3.55
CA LYS A 7 7.61 -30.73 -4.05
C LYS A 7 7.24 -29.35 -3.53
N GLU A 8 5.96 -29.03 -3.46
CA GLU A 8 5.46 -27.77 -2.92
C GLU A 8 5.78 -27.65 -1.42
N VAL A 9 5.51 -28.69 -0.62
CA VAL A 9 5.82 -28.72 0.80
C VAL A 9 7.33 -28.60 1.06
N THR A 10 8.18 -29.31 0.30
CA THR A 10 9.63 -29.21 0.43
C THR A 10 10.13 -27.82 -0.01
N GLY A 11 9.53 -27.21 -1.02
CA GLY A 11 9.82 -25.85 -1.45
C GLY A 11 9.57 -24.84 -0.32
N TRP A 12 8.40 -24.90 0.29
CA TRP A 12 8.06 -24.03 1.42
C TRP A 12 8.91 -24.27 2.66
N ALA A 13 9.22 -25.53 3.00
CA ALA A 13 10.11 -25.84 4.12
C ALA A 13 11.50 -25.22 3.94
N ARG A 14 12.04 -25.27 2.71
CA ARG A 14 13.32 -24.62 2.37
C ARG A 14 13.24 -23.10 2.55
N VAL A 15 12.21 -22.44 1.97
CA VAL A 15 12.04 -20.99 2.04
C VAL A 15 11.87 -20.52 3.47
N VAL A 16 11.00 -21.17 4.24
CA VAL A 16 10.81 -20.87 5.67
C VAL A 16 12.13 -21.02 6.44
N GLY A 17 12.84 -22.15 6.25
CA GLY A 17 14.12 -22.40 6.90
C GLY A 17 15.18 -21.33 6.57
N GLU A 18 15.31 -20.96 5.30
CA GLU A 18 16.25 -19.94 4.84
C GLU A 18 15.91 -18.56 5.40
N VAL A 19 14.64 -18.15 5.33
CA VAL A 19 14.17 -16.88 5.88
C VAL A 19 14.39 -16.82 7.39
N MET A 20 14.03 -17.86 8.13
CA MET A 20 14.24 -17.93 9.59
C MET A 20 15.73 -17.83 9.95
N TRP A 21 16.61 -18.49 9.19
CA TRP A 21 18.06 -18.40 9.38
C TRP A 21 18.61 -17.01 9.07
N ARG A 22 18.36 -16.49 7.86
CA ARG A 22 18.88 -15.18 7.39
C ARG A 22 18.36 -14.01 8.21
N SER A 23 17.12 -14.08 8.67
CA SER A 23 16.50 -13.05 9.51
C SER A 23 16.95 -13.11 10.97
N GLY A 24 17.67 -14.16 11.38
CA GLY A 24 18.14 -14.32 12.74
C GLY A 24 17.05 -14.72 13.75
N ASN A 25 15.97 -15.36 13.29
CA ASN A 25 14.88 -15.83 14.15
C ASN A 25 15.09 -17.25 14.72
N VAL A 26 16.03 -18.02 14.15
CA VAL A 26 16.29 -19.41 14.60
C VAL A 26 16.75 -19.42 16.06
N GLY A 27 16.08 -20.19 16.90
CA GLY A 27 16.45 -20.45 18.30
C GLY A 27 16.31 -19.25 19.25
N LYS A 28 15.78 -18.12 18.81
CA LYS A 28 15.68 -16.90 19.62
C LYS A 28 14.30 -16.66 20.24
N THR A 29 13.27 -17.30 19.70
CA THR A 29 11.91 -17.13 20.24
C THR A 29 11.67 -18.04 21.44
N ARG A 30 11.15 -17.50 22.52
CA ARG A 30 10.87 -18.25 23.76
C ARG A 30 9.86 -19.40 23.50
N PRO A 31 10.04 -20.59 24.12
CA PRO A 31 9.15 -21.73 23.91
C PRO A 31 7.68 -21.43 24.15
N ARG A 32 7.38 -20.61 25.18
CA ARG A 32 6.00 -20.18 25.50
C ARG A 32 5.38 -19.34 24.36
N ALA A 33 6.14 -18.45 23.76
CA ALA A 33 5.67 -17.64 22.64
C ALA A 33 5.42 -18.49 21.37
N LEU A 34 6.28 -19.49 21.13
CA LEU A 34 6.09 -20.46 20.04
C LEU A 34 4.83 -21.31 20.27
N ALA A 35 4.61 -21.81 21.49
CA ALA A 35 3.43 -22.61 21.82
C ALA A 35 2.14 -21.81 21.65
N GLU A 36 2.10 -20.56 22.12
CA GLU A 36 0.96 -19.65 21.95
C GLU A 36 0.71 -19.35 20.47
N GLY A 37 1.78 -19.02 19.71
CA GLY A 37 1.67 -18.78 18.26
C GLY A 37 1.12 -19.98 17.51
N ALA A 38 1.62 -21.20 17.80
CA ALA A 38 1.12 -22.42 17.19
C ALA A 38 -0.34 -22.69 17.54
N TRP A 39 -0.74 -22.45 18.79
CA TRP A 39 -2.11 -22.62 19.25
C TRP A 39 -3.07 -21.63 18.55
N LEU A 40 -2.69 -20.34 18.47
CA LEU A 40 -3.47 -19.32 17.77
C LEU A 40 -3.60 -19.62 16.27
N LEU A 41 -2.49 -19.98 15.61
CA LEU A 41 -2.49 -20.36 14.19
C LEU A 41 -3.35 -21.59 13.92
N GLY A 42 -3.32 -22.60 14.83
CA GLY A 42 -4.18 -23.79 14.74
C GLY A 42 -5.68 -23.46 14.84
N ARG A 43 -6.03 -22.31 15.42
CA ARG A 43 -7.40 -21.78 15.49
C ARG A 43 -7.74 -20.80 14.37
N GLY A 44 -6.88 -20.67 13.37
CA GLY A 44 -7.08 -19.74 12.25
C GLY A 44 -6.78 -18.28 12.58
N ARG A 45 -6.13 -18.00 13.72
CA ARG A 45 -5.77 -16.63 14.13
C ARG A 45 -4.33 -16.34 13.71
N ALA A 46 -4.12 -15.40 12.80
CA ALA A 46 -2.82 -15.06 12.27
C ALA A 46 -2.60 -13.54 12.06
N GLY A 47 -3.53 -12.72 12.55
CA GLY A 47 -3.54 -11.26 12.34
C GLY A 47 -2.62 -10.49 13.28
N ILE A 48 -2.73 -9.17 13.25
CA ILE A 48 -1.91 -8.25 14.04
C ILE A 48 -2.08 -8.47 15.56
N SER A 49 -3.26 -8.86 15.99
CA SER A 49 -3.55 -9.24 17.39
C SER A 49 -2.67 -10.39 17.86
N THR A 50 -2.50 -11.42 17.03
CA THR A 50 -1.62 -12.56 17.30
C THR A 50 -0.15 -12.15 17.34
N VAL A 51 0.27 -11.25 16.44
CA VAL A 51 1.64 -10.71 16.45
C VAL A 51 1.94 -10.05 17.78
N PHE A 52 1.10 -9.15 18.28
CA PHE A 52 1.33 -8.49 19.56
C PHE A 52 1.30 -9.48 20.75
N ARG A 53 0.36 -10.43 20.77
CA ARG A 53 0.30 -11.46 21.83
C ARG A 53 1.57 -12.30 21.89
N VAL A 54 2.02 -12.84 20.74
CA VAL A 54 3.22 -13.66 20.65
C VAL A 54 4.46 -12.86 21.04
N ARG A 55 4.59 -11.61 20.56
CA ARG A 55 5.73 -10.75 20.89
C ARG A 55 5.73 -10.28 22.34
N ALA A 56 4.57 -10.01 22.94
CA ALA A 56 4.46 -9.71 24.37
C ALA A 56 4.91 -10.88 25.26
N LEU A 57 4.80 -12.12 24.77
CA LEU A 57 5.34 -13.30 25.47
C LEU A 57 6.82 -13.53 25.20
N ASP A 58 7.29 -13.14 24.00
CA ASP A 58 8.68 -13.33 23.57
C ASP A 58 9.61 -12.23 24.14
N GLU A 59 9.29 -10.98 23.87
CA GLU A 59 10.09 -9.80 24.21
C GLU A 59 9.21 -8.70 24.82
N PRO A 60 8.62 -8.92 26.02
CA PRO A 60 7.57 -8.06 26.59
C PRO A 60 7.99 -6.59 26.74
N ASP A 61 9.24 -6.36 27.13
CA ASP A 61 9.75 -5.01 27.45
C ASP A 61 10.47 -4.34 26.27
N ALA A 62 10.56 -5.05 25.12
CA ALA A 62 11.06 -4.44 23.89
C ALA A 62 10.05 -3.43 23.33
N THR A 63 10.57 -2.30 22.85
CA THR A 63 9.75 -1.26 22.20
C THR A 63 9.15 -1.81 20.91
N ALA A 64 7.83 -1.78 20.80
CA ALA A 64 7.09 -2.13 19.59
C ALA A 64 6.85 -0.91 18.70
N LEU A 65 6.34 0.17 19.30
CA LEU A 65 5.90 1.38 18.59
C LEU A 65 6.58 2.62 19.19
N THR A 66 6.98 3.54 18.33
CA THR A 66 7.47 4.87 18.69
C THR A 66 6.68 5.92 17.90
N PHE A 67 6.11 6.91 18.57
CA PHE A 67 5.34 7.99 17.96
C PHE A 67 5.52 9.29 18.74
N GLU A 68 5.94 10.36 18.09
CA GLU A 68 6.13 11.69 18.70
C GLU A 68 6.96 11.64 20.01
N GLY A 69 8.01 10.81 20.03
CA GLY A 69 8.89 10.61 21.19
C GLY A 69 8.38 9.61 22.23
N GLU A 70 7.10 9.26 22.22
CA GLU A 70 6.55 8.23 23.10
C GLU A 70 6.88 6.83 22.59
N ARG A 71 7.19 5.93 23.52
CA ARG A 71 7.49 4.52 23.22
C ARG A 71 6.49 3.61 23.92
N ARG A 72 5.97 2.63 23.19
CA ARG A 72 5.12 1.57 23.74
C ARG A 72 5.79 0.21 23.52
N THR A 73 5.90 -0.56 24.57
CA THR A 73 6.41 -1.94 24.54
C THR A 73 5.38 -2.91 23.97
N PHE A 74 5.83 -4.10 23.55
CA PHE A 74 4.90 -5.15 23.09
C PHE A 74 3.87 -5.52 24.18
N ARG A 75 4.27 -5.56 25.44
CA ARG A 75 3.38 -5.84 26.58
C ARG A 75 2.31 -4.75 26.72
N GLU A 76 2.69 -3.48 26.66
CA GLU A 76 1.77 -2.36 26.77
C GLU A 76 0.75 -2.34 25.65
N VAL A 77 1.20 -2.56 24.39
CA VAL A 77 0.28 -2.62 23.25
C VAL A 77 -0.68 -3.80 23.36
N ASP A 78 -0.18 -4.98 23.76
CA ASP A 78 -1.01 -6.18 23.98
C ASP A 78 -2.08 -5.97 25.06
N ASP A 79 -1.74 -5.34 26.20
CA ASP A 79 -2.68 -4.99 27.28
C ASP A 79 -3.71 -3.95 26.80
N ARG A 80 -3.29 -2.94 26.04
CA ARG A 80 -4.20 -1.92 25.46
C ARG A 80 -5.17 -2.54 24.48
N ILE A 81 -4.73 -3.49 23.66
CA ILE A 81 -5.60 -4.25 22.76
C ILE A 81 -6.66 -5.05 23.56
N ASP A 82 -6.27 -5.72 24.66
CA ASP A 82 -7.22 -6.44 25.53
C ASP A 82 -8.24 -5.50 26.18
N ARG A 83 -7.78 -4.32 26.66
CA ARG A 83 -8.65 -3.29 27.24
C ARG A 83 -9.64 -2.74 26.23
N LEU A 84 -9.19 -2.40 25.02
CA LEU A 84 -10.03 -1.90 23.92
C LEU A 84 -11.07 -2.96 23.53
N ALA A 85 -10.66 -4.19 23.30
CA ALA A 85 -11.57 -5.27 22.95
C ALA A 85 -12.64 -5.50 24.04
N THR A 86 -12.24 -5.51 25.30
CA THR A 86 -13.17 -5.65 26.43
C THR A 86 -14.11 -4.45 26.54
N GLY A 87 -13.57 -3.24 26.39
CA GLY A 87 -14.34 -1.99 26.45
C GLY A 87 -15.37 -1.85 25.35
N LEU A 88 -15.01 -2.26 24.13
CA LEU A 88 -15.91 -2.31 22.97
C LEU A 88 -17.02 -3.35 23.18
N ARG A 89 -16.66 -4.56 23.66
CA ARG A 89 -17.63 -5.62 23.97
C ARG A 89 -18.67 -5.16 25.01
N ARG A 90 -18.25 -4.47 26.07
CA ARG A 90 -19.17 -3.90 27.07
C ARG A 90 -20.11 -2.82 26.52
N ARG A 91 -19.73 -2.20 25.41
CA ARG A 91 -20.56 -1.21 24.65
C ARG A 91 -21.41 -1.88 23.56
N GLY A 92 -21.47 -3.23 23.55
CA GLY A 92 -22.25 -4.01 22.60
C GLY A 92 -21.67 -4.05 21.19
N ILE A 93 -20.33 -3.82 21.07
CA ILE A 93 -19.59 -3.94 19.80
C ILE A 93 -18.78 -5.21 19.87
N GLY A 94 -18.99 -6.15 18.95
CA GLY A 94 -18.40 -7.46 19.03
C GLY A 94 -18.26 -8.17 17.68
N ARG A 95 -18.50 -9.48 17.70
CA ARG A 95 -18.35 -10.35 16.55
C ARG A 95 -19.21 -9.87 15.36
N ARG A 96 -18.61 -9.83 14.18
CA ARG A 96 -19.21 -9.37 12.91
C ARG A 96 -19.58 -7.89 12.83
N ASP A 97 -19.39 -7.12 13.89
CA ASP A 97 -19.55 -5.69 13.83
C ASP A 97 -18.36 -5.04 13.11
N ALA A 98 -18.62 -3.96 12.39
CA ALA A 98 -17.60 -3.16 11.74
C ALA A 98 -17.30 -1.89 12.54
N VAL A 99 -16.03 -1.54 12.68
CA VAL A 99 -15.55 -0.31 13.32
C VAL A 99 -14.71 0.47 12.32
N CYS A 100 -15.10 1.69 11.99
CA CYS A 100 -14.32 2.58 11.14
C CYS A 100 -13.23 3.28 11.95
N ILE A 101 -12.01 3.31 11.36
CA ILE A 101 -10.82 3.96 11.91
C ILE A 101 -10.46 5.13 11.00
N VAL A 102 -10.70 6.37 11.47
CA VAL A 102 -10.46 7.62 10.74
C VAL A 102 -9.36 8.39 11.47
N LEU A 103 -8.12 7.93 11.31
CA LEU A 103 -6.95 8.43 12.04
C LEU A 103 -5.81 8.76 11.07
N HIS A 104 -4.98 9.73 11.43
CA HIS A 104 -3.63 9.82 10.90
C HIS A 104 -2.80 8.61 11.34
N ASN A 105 -1.55 8.52 10.89
CA ASN A 105 -0.66 7.47 11.38
C ASN A 105 -0.39 7.67 12.87
N ARG A 106 -0.76 6.68 13.67
CA ARG A 106 -0.56 6.67 15.12
C ARG A 106 -0.71 5.26 15.71
N PRO A 107 -0.18 5.01 16.92
CA PRO A 107 -0.22 3.69 17.55
C PRO A 107 -1.61 3.08 17.70
N GLU A 108 -2.61 3.93 17.99
CA GLU A 108 -4.00 3.50 18.22
C GLU A 108 -4.63 2.83 16.99
N PHE A 109 -4.06 3.05 15.79
CA PHE A 109 -4.48 2.35 14.59
C PHE A 109 -4.29 0.83 14.72
N PHE A 110 -3.10 0.41 15.16
CA PHE A 110 -2.79 -1.01 15.40
C PHE A 110 -3.57 -1.59 16.59
N GLU A 111 -3.78 -0.79 17.64
CA GLU A 111 -4.50 -1.20 18.83
C GLU A 111 -5.98 -1.47 18.52
N LEU A 112 -6.62 -0.62 17.72
CA LEU A 112 -8.00 -0.78 17.27
C LEU A 112 -8.17 -1.97 16.32
N GLU A 113 -7.24 -2.14 15.35
CA GLU A 113 -7.25 -3.33 14.50
C GLU A 113 -7.07 -4.61 15.32
N GLY A 114 -6.12 -4.61 16.26
CA GLY A 114 -5.90 -5.73 17.17
C GLY A 114 -7.12 -6.04 18.03
N ALA A 115 -7.81 -5.01 18.54
CA ALA A 115 -9.02 -5.17 19.33
C ALA A 115 -10.18 -5.79 18.53
N MET A 116 -10.40 -5.31 17.30
CA MET A 116 -11.42 -5.87 16.41
C MET A 116 -11.08 -7.29 15.98
N ALA A 117 -9.79 -7.58 15.74
CA ALA A 117 -9.35 -8.94 15.48
C ALA A 117 -9.68 -9.89 16.64
N ARG A 118 -9.46 -9.49 17.90
CA ARG A 118 -9.82 -10.30 19.10
C ARG A 118 -11.31 -10.50 19.28
N LEU A 119 -12.11 -9.55 18.84
CA LEU A 119 -13.58 -9.63 18.91
C LEU A 119 -14.21 -10.44 17.78
N GLY A 120 -13.44 -10.81 16.73
CA GLY A 120 -14.00 -11.42 15.52
C GLY A 120 -14.83 -10.46 14.68
N GLY A 121 -14.58 -9.15 14.81
CA GLY A 121 -15.21 -8.08 14.07
C GLY A 121 -14.38 -7.62 12.87
N ALA A 122 -14.78 -6.52 12.25
CA ALA A 122 -14.09 -5.93 11.11
C ALA A 122 -13.52 -4.55 11.47
N ALA A 123 -12.21 -4.38 11.30
CA ALA A 123 -11.58 -3.07 11.29
C ALA A 123 -11.66 -2.48 9.87
N VAL A 124 -12.30 -1.33 9.73
CA VAL A 124 -12.49 -0.64 8.46
C VAL A 124 -11.55 0.56 8.42
N SER A 125 -10.48 0.42 7.65
CA SER A 125 -9.46 1.45 7.49
C SER A 125 -9.94 2.54 6.53
N VAL A 126 -10.09 3.77 7.02
CA VAL A 126 -10.67 4.90 6.28
C VAL A 126 -9.66 6.03 6.17
N SER A 127 -9.56 6.61 4.97
CA SER A 127 -8.71 7.78 4.76
C SER A 127 -9.20 8.98 5.58
N TRP A 128 -8.35 9.54 6.39
CA TRP A 128 -8.63 10.78 7.16
C TRP A 128 -8.83 12.02 6.25
N ARG A 129 -8.41 11.91 4.97
CA ARG A 129 -8.60 12.96 3.95
C ARG A 129 -9.94 12.85 3.22
N SER A 130 -10.76 11.85 3.56
CA SER A 130 -12.08 11.70 2.93
C SER A 130 -13.00 12.87 3.24
N THR A 131 -13.74 13.31 2.23
CA THR A 131 -14.78 14.32 2.40
C THR A 131 -15.92 13.79 3.29
N PRO A 132 -16.74 14.66 3.89
CA PRO A 132 -17.91 14.23 4.68
C PRO A 132 -18.84 13.30 3.91
N ALA A 133 -19.05 13.52 2.62
CA ALA A 133 -19.91 12.67 1.79
C ALA A 133 -19.31 11.27 1.57
N GLU A 134 -17.98 11.19 1.35
CA GLU A 134 -17.27 9.92 1.26
C GLU A 134 -17.29 9.17 2.58
N LEU A 135 -17.02 9.85 3.71
CA LEU A 135 -17.12 9.24 5.03
C LEU A 135 -18.52 8.68 5.29
N ALA A 136 -19.57 9.46 4.99
CA ALA A 136 -20.94 9.01 5.14
C ALA A 136 -21.26 7.78 4.29
N TYR A 137 -20.77 7.73 3.05
CA TYR A 137 -20.87 6.54 2.21
C TYR A 137 -20.17 5.34 2.87
N LEU A 138 -18.94 5.51 3.34
CA LEU A 138 -18.15 4.44 3.96
C LEU A 138 -18.80 3.92 5.24
N PHE A 139 -19.33 4.80 6.09
CA PHE A 139 -20.04 4.41 7.32
C PHE A 139 -21.27 3.56 7.01
N ARG A 140 -22.06 3.94 6.00
CA ARG A 140 -23.24 3.17 5.57
C ARG A 140 -22.86 1.87 4.89
N HIS A 141 -21.93 1.91 3.95
CA HIS A 141 -21.57 0.75 3.14
C HIS A 141 -20.88 -0.35 3.96
N SER A 142 -20.04 0.04 4.92
CA SER A 142 -19.41 -0.91 5.84
C SER A 142 -20.33 -1.43 6.95
N GLY A 143 -21.49 -0.82 7.13
CA GLY A 143 -22.37 -1.12 8.27
C GLY A 143 -21.73 -0.74 9.61
N ALA A 144 -20.95 0.34 9.66
CA ALA A 144 -20.21 0.75 10.84
C ALA A 144 -21.08 0.85 12.09
N ARG A 145 -20.70 0.10 13.14
CA ARG A 145 -21.32 0.16 14.48
C ARG A 145 -20.68 1.22 15.36
N ALA A 146 -19.41 1.54 15.09
CA ALA A 146 -18.67 2.61 15.75
C ALA A 146 -17.64 3.24 14.82
N VAL A 147 -17.21 4.45 15.18
CA VAL A 147 -16.13 5.18 14.50
C VAL A 147 -15.18 5.73 15.55
N PHE A 148 -13.88 5.43 15.38
CA PHE A 148 -12.81 6.10 16.09
C PHE A 148 -12.22 7.16 15.17
N PHE A 149 -12.19 8.40 15.62
CA PHE A 149 -11.74 9.54 14.83
C PHE A 149 -10.73 10.38 15.60
N GLU A 150 -9.74 10.93 14.90
CA GLU A 150 -8.82 11.86 15.53
C GLU A 150 -9.54 13.18 15.81
N HIS A 151 -9.30 13.77 16.98
CA HIS A 151 -10.06 14.88 17.53
C HIS A 151 -10.18 16.10 16.58
N ASP A 152 -9.14 16.35 15.77
CA ASP A 152 -9.10 17.42 14.77
C ASP A 152 -9.95 17.15 13.52
N LEU A 153 -10.37 15.89 13.32
CA LEU A 153 -11.27 15.47 12.22
C LEU A 153 -12.77 15.55 12.57
N LEU A 154 -13.10 16.02 13.78
CA LEU A 154 -14.49 16.12 14.24
C LEU A 154 -15.43 16.80 13.22
N PRO A 155 -15.10 17.95 12.60
CA PRO A 155 -16.03 18.62 11.69
C PRO A 155 -16.47 17.74 10.52
N ALA A 156 -15.53 16.97 9.95
CA ALA A 156 -15.81 16.07 8.84
C ALA A 156 -16.61 14.84 9.28
N VAL A 157 -16.25 14.24 10.43
CA VAL A 157 -16.89 13.04 10.96
C VAL A 157 -18.33 13.35 11.43
N ASP A 158 -18.54 14.46 12.10
CA ASP A 158 -19.88 14.89 12.56
C ASP A 158 -20.81 15.20 11.36
N ALA A 159 -20.29 15.90 10.35
CA ALA A 159 -21.05 16.13 9.12
C ALA A 159 -21.38 14.82 8.36
N ALA A 160 -20.48 13.83 8.40
CA ALA A 160 -20.71 12.51 7.81
C ALA A 160 -21.76 11.71 8.61
N GLN A 161 -21.68 11.74 9.95
CA GLN A 161 -22.60 11.02 10.82
C GLN A 161 -24.06 11.50 10.64
N ARG A 162 -24.28 12.82 10.49
CA ARG A 162 -25.62 13.37 10.18
C ARG A 162 -26.20 12.79 8.88
N GLN A 163 -25.37 12.41 7.92
CA GLN A 163 -25.77 11.76 6.66
C GLN A 163 -25.85 10.23 6.78
N ALA A 164 -25.43 9.64 7.90
CA ALA A 164 -25.46 8.22 8.19
C ALA A 164 -26.20 7.94 9.51
N PRO A 165 -27.52 8.20 9.60
CA PRO A 165 -28.28 8.20 10.85
C PRO A 165 -28.38 6.84 11.55
N ALA A 166 -28.08 5.74 10.85
CA ALA A 166 -27.99 4.41 11.46
C ALA A 166 -26.81 4.26 12.44
N LEU A 167 -25.79 5.14 12.36
CA LEU A 167 -24.66 5.20 13.27
C LEU A 167 -24.98 6.18 14.42
N PRO A 168 -25.21 5.69 15.66
CA PRO A 168 -25.55 6.57 16.77
C PRO A 168 -24.33 7.40 17.21
N SER A 169 -24.54 8.67 17.56
CA SER A 169 -23.48 9.60 17.99
C SER A 169 -22.70 9.08 19.21
N ARG A 170 -23.35 8.33 20.12
CA ARG A 170 -22.69 7.70 21.27
C ARG A 170 -21.66 6.64 20.90
N ASN A 171 -21.62 6.20 19.64
CA ASN A 171 -20.64 5.25 19.12
C ASN A 171 -19.52 5.92 18.31
N LEU A 172 -19.38 7.25 18.46
CA LEU A 172 -18.25 8.02 17.96
C LEU A 172 -17.27 8.25 19.11
N PHE A 173 -16.01 7.84 18.91
CA PHE A 173 -14.96 7.90 19.93
C PHE A 173 -13.81 8.78 19.47
N SER A 174 -13.44 9.79 20.27
CA SER A 174 -12.30 10.65 19.95
C SER A 174 -10.98 9.99 20.30
N VAL A 175 -9.95 10.26 19.51
CA VAL A 175 -8.56 9.77 19.67
C VAL A 175 -7.61 10.97 19.64
N GLY A 176 -6.54 10.94 20.45
CA GLY A 176 -5.53 11.99 20.50
C GLY A 176 -5.93 13.26 21.24
N GLY A 177 -7.16 13.33 21.72
CA GLY A 177 -7.70 14.44 22.50
C GLY A 177 -9.15 14.19 22.88
N ARG A 178 -9.60 14.79 24.00
CA ARG A 178 -10.99 14.75 24.42
C ARG A 178 -11.83 15.77 23.64
N VAL A 179 -13.01 15.35 23.20
CA VAL A 179 -13.99 16.19 22.51
C VAL A 179 -15.26 16.23 23.33
N THR A 180 -15.77 17.43 23.63
CA THR A 180 -17.00 17.59 24.41
C THR A 180 -18.19 16.91 23.74
N GLY A 181 -18.90 16.08 24.50
CA GLY A 181 -20.07 15.32 23.99
C GLY A 181 -19.75 13.96 23.39
N PHE A 182 -18.48 13.56 23.34
CA PHE A 182 -18.03 12.25 22.83
C PHE A 182 -17.20 11.51 23.87
N GLU A 183 -17.33 10.19 23.95
CA GLU A 183 -16.36 9.37 24.66
C GLU A 183 -14.99 9.41 23.96
N SER A 184 -13.92 9.30 24.73
CA SER A 184 -12.57 9.16 24.17
C SER A 184 -12.12 7.70 24.16
N ILE A 185 -11.12 7.40 23.36
CA ILE A 185 -10.45 6.08 23.39
C ILE A 185 -9.93 5.75 24.80
N ASP A 186 -9.54 6.76 25.60
CA ASP A 186 -9.05 6.58 26.97
C ASP A 186 -10.15 6.10 27.90
N ASP A 187 -11.41 6.51 27.67
CA ASP A 187 -12.56 6.02 28.45
C ASP A 187 -12.85 4.54 28.15
N VAL A 188 -12.58 4.10 26.93
CA VAL A 188 -12.64 2.68 26.55
C VAL A 188 -11.48 1.89 27.17
N LEU A 189 -10.26 2.45 27.14
CA LEU A 189 -9.04 1.87 27.73
C LEU A 189 -9.07 1.77 29.26
N ALA A 190 -9.87 2.60 29.95
CA ALA A 190 -10.04 2.51 31.39
C ALA A 190 -10.71 1.19 31.83
N THR A 191 -11.24 0.40 30.87
CA THR A 191 -11.85 -0.89 31.13
C THR A 191 -10.81 -1.91 31.57
N ARG A 192 -11.09 -2.63 32.69
CA ARG A 192 -10.24 -3.75 33.10
C ARG A 192 -10.30 -4.86 32.04
N PRO A 193 -9.14 -5.35 31.55
CA PRO A 193 -9.11 -6.32 30.47
C PRO A 193 -9.68 -7.66 30.91
N ASP A 194 -10.44 -8.27 30.01
CA ASP A 194 -10.87 -9.65 30.09
C ASP A 194 -10.07 -10.45 29.06
N ARG A 195 -9.36 -11.46 29.53
CA ARG A 195 -8.47 -12.27 28.67
C ARG A 195 -9.18 -13.41 27.94
N ASP A 196 -10.41 -13.73 28.32
CA ASP A 196 -11.24 -14.76 27.70
C ASP A 196 -12.05 -14.17 26.50
N LEU A 197 -11.34 -13.55 25.57
CA LEU A 197 -11.92 -13.06 24.32
C LEU A 197 -11.86 -14.19 23.29
N ASP A 198 -12.83 -15.12 23.36
CA ASP A 198 -12.98 -16.26 22.45
C ASP A 198 -13.68 -15.82 21.14
N GLY A 199 -12.96 -15.12 20.27
CA GLY A 199 -13.42 -14.76 18.93
C GLY A 199 -12.69 -15.56 17.83
N GLU A 200 -13.32 -15.78 16.69
CA GLU A 200 -12.61 -16.04 15.44
C GLU A 200 -11.76 -14.81 15.09
N GLU A 201 -10.71 -14.99 14.28
CA GLU A 201 -9.92 -13.84 13.79
C GLU A 201 -10.83 -12.85 13.08
N GLY A 202 -10.72 -11.57 13.42
CA GLY A 202 -11.42 -10.49 12.75
C GLY A 202 -10.86 -10.23 11.35
N LYS A 203 -11.54 -9.38 10.60
CA LYS A 203 -11.17 -9.01 9.24
C LYS A 203 -10.71 -7.56 9.18
N VAL A 204 -9.84 -7.24 8.22
CA VAL A 204 -9.52 -5.87 7.83
C VAL A 204 -10.20 -5.58 6.51
N VAL A 205 -10.88 -4.43 6.44
CA VAL A 205 -11.51 -3.93 5.21
C VAL A 205 -10.81 -2.65 4.80
N ILE A 206 -10.14 -2.70 3.65
CA ILE A 206 -9.47 -1.54 3.07
C ILE A 206 -10.24 -1.11 1.82
N TYR A 207 -10.70 0.13 1.81
CA TYR A 207 -11.39 0.67 0.65
C TYR A 207 -10.41 1.14 -0.41
N THR A 208 -10.58 0.62 -1.63
CA THR A 208 -9.80 0.99 -2.81
C THR A 208 -10.65 1.87 -3.74
N SER A 209 -10.00 2.75 -4.51
CA SER A 209 -10.67 3.55 -5.54
C SER A 209 -11.17 2.62 -6.65
N GLY A 210 -12.44 2.23 -6.58
CA GLY A 210 -13.07 1.35 -7.55
C GLY A 210 -13.02 1.89 -8.99
N THR A 211 -13.08 0.98 -9.96
CA THR A 211 -13.14 1.31 -11.39
C THR A 211 -14.42 2.07 -11.77
N THR A 212 -15.48 1.92 -10.99
CA THR A 212 -16.82 2.52 -11.22
C THR A 212 -17.02 3.87 -10.53
N GLY A 213 -15.98 4.43 -9.90
CA GLY A 213 -16.03 5.73 -9.22
C GLY A 213 -16.47 5.69 -7.75
N LYS A 214 -17.07 4.59 -7.27
CA LYS A 214 -17.34 4.39 -5.84
C LYS A 214 -16.27 3.49 -5.23
N PRO A 215 -15.78 3.78 -4.01
CA PRO A 215 -14.80 2.94 -3.33
C PRO A 215 -15.35 1.52 -3.11
N LYS A 216 -14.50 0.51 -3.39
CA LYS A 216 -14.79 -0.92 -3.11
C LYS A 216 -14.01 -1.36 -1.88
N GLY A 217 -14.66 -2.06 -0.97
CA GLY A 217 -14.02 -2.62 0.22
C GLY A 217 -13.39 -3.97 -0.09
N ALA A 218 -12.07 -4.05 -0.12
CA ALA A 218 -11.34 -5.31 -0.20
C ALA A 218 -11.29 -5.96 1.19
N VAL A 219 -11.90 -7.12 1.33
CA VAL A 219 -12.00 -7.85 2.61
C VAL A 219 -10.86 -8.83 2.71
N ARG A 220 -10.03 -8.66 3.73
CA ARG A 220 -8.90 -9.54 3.99
C ARG A 220 -9.04 -10.23 5.35
N GLY A 221 -9.05 -11.56 5.35
CA GLY A 221 -8.79 -12.38 6.52
C GLY A 221 -7.30 -12.66 6.67
N PHE A 222 -6.83 -12.73 7.89
CA PHE A 222 -5.45 -13.11 8.19
C PHE A 222 -5.40 -14.57 8.63
N GLY A 223 -5.15 -15.46 7.69
CA GLY A 223 -4.92 -16.88 7.94
C GLY A 223 -3.43 -17.23 7.92
N ALA A 224 -3.07 -18.46 8.34
CA ALA A 224 -1.70 -18.96 8.26
C ALA A 224 -1.10 -18.87 6.85
N ALA A 225 -1.92 -18.98 5.82
CA ALA A 225 -1.52 -18.83 4.42
C ALA A 225 -0.97 -17.42 4.10
N ALA A 226 -1.54 -16.36 4.68
CA ALA A 226 -1.04 -15.00 4.50
C ALA A 226 0.36 -14.81 5.12
N VAL A 227 0.66 -15.48 6.23
CA VAL A 227 1.99 -15.48 6.87
C VAL A 227 3.04 -16.06 5.91
N LEU A 228 2.72 -17.15 5.20
CA LEU A 228 3.61 -17.71 4.18
C LEU A 228 3.87 -16.74 3.04
N GLY A 229 2.87 -15.97 2.60
CA GLY A 229 3.05 -14.92 1.61
C GLY A 229 4.04 -13.83 2.06
N TYR A 230 3.99 -13.43 3.33
CA TYR A 230 4.99 -12.51 3.90
C TYR A 230 6.39 -13.15 4.00
N ILE A 231 6.48 -14.42 4.34
CA ILE A 231 7.77 -15.17 4.34
C ILE A 231 8.36 -15.21 2.92
N ALA A 232 7.55 -15.44 1.89
CA ALA A 232 8.00 -15.40 0.50
C ALA A 232 8.55 -14.01 0.11
N PHE A 233 7.98 -12.93 0.62
CA PHE A 233 8.54 -11.59 0.44
C PHE A 233 9.89 -11.44 1.17
N LEU A 234 10.01 -11.93 2.40
CA LEU A 234 11.24 -11.89 3.19
C LEU A 234 12.39 -12.70 2.57
N GLU A 235 12.11 -13.70 1.74
CA GLU A 235 13.14 -14.42 0.95
C GLU A 235 13.92 -13.45 0.04
N ARG A 236 13.26 -12.42 -0.50
CA ARG A 236 13.86 -11.46 -1.43
C ARG A 236 14.28 -10.15 -0.77
N ALA A 237 13.65 -9.76 0.32
CA ALA A 237 13.91 -8.50 1.00
C ALA A 237 14.81 -8.67 2.23
N SER A 238 15.75 -7.74 2.43
CA SER A 238 16.73 -7.78 3.52
C SER A 238 16.16 -7.27 4.85
N LEU A 239 15.07 -7.87 5.35
CA LEU A 239 14.52 -7.56 6.67
C LEU A 239 15.02 -8.59 7.71
N LYS A 240 15.39 -8.11 8.92
CA LYS A 240 15.94 -8.92 9.99
C LYS A 240 15.13 -8.77 11.27
N ARG A 241 15.28 -9.73 12.19
CA ARG A 241 14.73 -9.63 13.53
C ARG A 241 15.24 -8.37 14.24
N GLY A 242 14.33 -7.65 14.87
CA GLY A 242 14.65 -6.45 15.64
C GLY A 242 14.96 -5.21 14.80
N ASP A 243 14.71 -5.25 13.49
CA ASP A 243 14.86 -4.07 12.63
C ASP A 243 13.96 -2.91 13.08
N VAL A 244 14.46 -1.70 12.93
CA VAL A 244 13.67 -0.48 13.08
C VAL A 244 13.05 -0.14 11.73
N HIS A 245 11.73 -0.13 11.67
CA HIS A 245 10.96 0.21 10.47
C HIS A 245 10.35 1.60 10.58
N LEU A 246 10.58 2.45 9.60
CA LEU A 246 9.96 3.78 9.53
C LEU A 246 8.65 3.71 8.74
N CYS A 247 7.55 3.95 9.43
CA CYS A 247 6.21 3.99 8.85
C CYS A 247 5.82 5.44 8.51
N VAL A 248 5.92 5.80 7.24
CA VAL A 248 5.52 7.09 6.67
C VAL A 248 4.36 6.97 5.69
N CYS A 249 4.14 5.78 5.13
CA CYS A 249 2.95 5.51 4.34
C CYS A 249 1.70 5.50 5.24
N PRO A 250 0.55 5.95 4.73
CA PRO A 250 -0.68 5.93 5.52
C PRO A 250 -1.06 4.52 5.99
N LEU A 251 -1.35 4.36 7.28
CA LEU A 251 -1.77 3.09 7.88
C LEU A 251 -3.13 2.61 7.39
N TYR A 252 -3.98 3.50 6.89
CA TYR A 252 -5.25 3.10 6.28
C TYR A 252 -5.08 2.46 4.89
N HIS A 253 -3.85 2.34 4.37
CA HIS A 253 -3.51 1.62 3.14
C HIS A 253 -2.70 0.36 3.43
N SER A 254 -2.89 -0.64 2.57
CA SER A 254 -2.19 -1.93 2.65
C SER A 254 -0.65 -1.80 2.67
N THR A 255 -0.07 -0.80 2.03
CA THR A 255 1.38 -0.56 2.05
C THR A 255 1.88 -0.18 3.44
N GLY A 256 1.30 0.86 4.05
CA GLY A 256 1.71 1.30 5.40
C GLY A 256 1.48 0.22 6.45
N LEU A 257 0.25 -0.29 6.49
CA LEU A 257 -0.15 -1.31 7.45
C LEU A 257 0.62 -2.62 7.26
N GLY A 258 0.75 -3.10 6.03
CA GLY A 258 1.36 -4.39 5.71
C GLY A 258 2.83 -4.44 6.09
N PHE A 259 3.64 -3.46 5.67
CA PHE A 259 5.07 -3.47 5.99
C PHE A 259 5.38 -3.19 7.46
N ALA A 260 4.61 -2.34 8.12
CA ALA A 260 4.71 -2.16 9.57
C ALA A 260 4.35 -3.45 10.32
N SER A 261 3.31 -4.18 9.88
CA SER A 261 2.94 -5.47 10.46
C SER A 261 4.01 -6.54 10.24
N ILE A 262 4.67 -6.58 9.07
CA ILE A 262 5.82 -7.46 8.82
C ILE A 262 6.96 -7.15 9.79
N ALA A 263 7.30 -5.88 9.98
CA ALA A 263 8.35 -5.47 10.91
C ALA A 263 8.03 -5.92 12.35
N LEU A 264 6.80 -5.69 12.83
CA LEU A 264 6.33 -6.14 14.15
C LEU A 264 6.36 -7.67 14.27
N MET A 265 5.93 -8.40 13.23
CA MET A 265 6.00 -9.87 13.20
C MET A 265 7.43 -10.36 13.36
N MET A 266 8.42 -9.67 12.79
CA MET A 266 9.84 -9.96 12.94
C MET A 266 10.43 -9.49 14.28
N GLY A 267 9.63 -8.97 15.22
CA GLY A 267 10.09 -8.44 16.51
C GLY A 267 10.81 -7.10 16.37
N GLY A 268 10.58 -6.41 15.27
CA GLY A 268 11.10 -5.08 15.03
C GLY A 268 10.30 -3.99 15.76
N ARG A 269 10.90 -2.80 15.83
CA ARG A 269 10.27 -1.57 16.30
C ARG A 269 9.76 -0.76 15.12
N VAL A 270 8.55 -0.23 15.19
CA VAL A 270 7.98 0.67 14.19
C VAL A 270 8.04 2.11 14.72
N VAL A 271 8.77 2.96 14.02
CA VAL A 271 8.77 4.42 14.22
C VAL A 271 7.69 4.98 13.31
N ILE A 272 6.67 5.59 13.91
CA ILE A 272 5.50 6.09 13.19
C ILE A 272 5.65 7.60 13.02
N HIS A 273 5.61 8.08 11.78
CA HIS A 273 5.43 9.48 11.48
C HIS A 273 3.98 9.74 11.07
N ARG A 274 3.39 10.80 11.60
CA ARG A 274 2.02 11.21 11.32
C ARG A 274 1.79 11.39 9.82
N ASP A 275 2.80 11.96 9.13
CA ASP A 275 2.84 12.22 7.69
C ASP A 275 4.28 12.12 7.14
N PHE A 276 4.43 12.19 5.82
CA PHE A 276 5.73 12.14 5.17
C PHE A 276 6.32 13.54 4.95
N HIS A 277 7.53 13.75 5.51
CA HIS A 277 8.41 14.88 5.22
C HIS A 277 9.80 14.37 4.82
N PRO A 278 10.37 14.81 3.67
CA PRO A 278 11.64 14.28 3.18
C PRO A 278 12.80 14.46 4.16
N GLU A 279 12.95 15.65 4.75
CA GLU A 279 14.02 15.92 5.72
C GLU A 279 13.85 15.11 7.00
N ARG A 280 12.62 15.07 7.57
CA ARG A 280 12.31 14.26 8.75
C ARG A 280 12.50 12.76 8.51
N PHE A 281 12.34 12.30 7.25
CA PHE A 281 12.66 10.93 6.89
C PHE A 281 14.15 10.65 7.08
N LEU A 282 15.02 11.54 6.60
CA LEU A 282 16.48 11.42 6.77
C LEU A 282 16.89 11.56 8.23
N ASP A 283 16.27 12.49 8.98
CA ASP A 283 16.49 12.67 10.43
C ASP A 283 16.16 11.38 11.19
N ALA A 284 15.00 10.79 10.93
CA ALA A 284 14.60 9.54 11.56
C ALA A 284 15.56 8.39 11.23
N VAL A 285 16.08 8.31 9.99
CA VAL A 285 17.08 7.29 9.65
C VAL A 285 18.33 7.43 10.51
N ALA A 286 18.82 8.63 10.70
CA ALA A 286 20.02 8.90 11.48
C ALA A 286 19.79 8.72 13.00
N GLU A 287 18.73 9.32 13.54
CA GLU A 287 18.47 9.40 14.98
C GLU A 287 17.94 8.09 15.56
N GLU A 288 16.97 7.46 14.87
CA GLU A 288 16.34 6.22 15.32
C GLU A 288 17.03 4.96 14.79
N ARG A 289 18.11 5.13 14.00
CA ARG A 289 18.86 4.03 13.35
C ARG A 289 17.92 3.14 12.53
N VAL A 290 17.10 3.76 11.68
CA VAL A 290 16.13 3.06 10.84
C VAL A 290 16.85 2.12 9.86
N HIS A 291 16.36 0.87 9.80
CA HIS A 291 16.89 -0.16 8.91
C HIS A 291 16.05 -0.30 7.64
N THR A 292 14.73 -0.11 7.76
CA THR A 292 13.79 -0.33 6.65
C THR A 292 12.71 0.74 6.63
N ALA A 293 12.23 1.09 5.45
CA ALA A 293 11.08 1.97 5.28
C ALA A 293 10.25 1.53 4.06
N ALA A 294 8.94 1.75 4.12
CA ALA A 294 8.06 1.60 2.95
C ALA A 294 7.61 2.97 2.47
N ILE A 295 7.75 3.23 1.17
CA ILE A 295 7.39 4.49 0.55
C ILE A 295 6.72 4.27 -0.81
N VAL A 296 6.08 5.31 -1.33
CA VAL A 296 5.55 5.33 -2.70
C VAL A 296 6.44 6.20 -3.61
N PRO A 297 6.38 6.03 -4.95
CA PRO A 297 7.24 6.79 -5.86
C PRO A 297 7.17 8.31 -5.71
N THR A 298 6.03 8.88 -5.35
CA THR A 298 5.89 10.33 -5.09
C THR A 298 6.66 10.77 -3.83
N MET A 299 6.72 9.94 -2.79
CA MET A 299 7.55 10.19 -1.61
C MET A 299 9.03 10.08 -1.97
N LEU A 300 9.40 9.06 -2.74
CA LEU A 300 10.77 8.89 -3.24
C LEU A 300 11.19 10.09 -4.11
N HIS A 301 10.30 10.58 -4.99
CA HIS A 301 10.56 11.78 -5.80
C HIS A 301 10.85 13.00 -4.93
N ARG A 302 10.02 13.26 -3.91
CA ARG A 302 10.23 14.36 -2.96
C ARG A 302 11.52 14.20 -2.15
N LEU A 303 11.88 12.99 -1.77
CA LEU A 303 13.14 12.69 -1.09
C LEU A 303 14.34 12.97 -2.00
N MET A 304 14.28 12.52 -3.27
CA MET A 304 15.34 12.76 -4.26
C MET A 304 15.41 14.22 -4.75
N ALA A 305 14.43 15.06 -4.43
CA ALA A 305 14.47 16.49 -4.71
C ALA A 305 15.31 17.30 -3.70
N LEU A 306 15.63 16.70 -2.54
CA LEU A 306 16.58 17.32 -1.58
C LEU A 306 17.96 17.43 -2.21
N ASP A 307 18.73 18.41 -1.76
CA ASP A 307 20.12 18.61 -2.20
C ASP A 307 21.07 17.55 -1.59
N ASP A 308 22.28 17.48 -2.12
CA ASP A 308 23.29 16.54 -1.62
C ASP A 308 23.78 16.87 -0.21
N ALA A 309 23.65 18.13 0.23
CA ALA A 309 24.04 18.54 1.57
C ALA A 309 23.11 17.90 2.62
N ALA A 310 21.81 17.81 2.33
CA ALA A 310 20.82 17.17 3.19
C ALA A 310 21.16 15.69 3.46
N PHE A 311 21.62 14.96 2.42
CA PHE A 311 22.04 13.56 2.55
C PHE A 311 23.38 13.43 3.30
N ARG A 312 24.35 14.28 2.99
CA ARG A 312 25.68 14.23 3.62
C ARG A 312 25.68 14.64 5.10
N ALA A 313 24.69 15.44 5.51
CA ALA A 313 24.55 15.88 6.90
C ALA A 313 24.08 14.78 7.87
N ARG A 314 23.69 13.61 7.35
CA ARG A 314 23.03 12.56 8.15
C ARG A 314 23.67 11.20 7.93
N ASP A 315 23.80 10.42 9.01
CA ASP A 315 24.28 9.03 8.93
C ASP A 315 23.14 8.10 8.48
N LEU A 316 23.18 7.70 7.23
CA LEU A 316 22.19 6.77 6.63
C LEU A 316 22.68 5.32 6.60
N SER A 317 23.81 5.00 7.22
CA SER A 317 24.46 3.67 7.15
C SER A 317 23.63 2.52 7.73
N SER A 318 22.65 2.83 8.59
CA SER A 318 21.71 1.82 9.11
C SER A 318 20.68 1.37 8.09
N LEU A 319 20.36 2.20 7.07
CA LEU A 319 19.31 1.93 6.10
C LEU A 319 19.71 0.80 5.15
N ARG A 320 18.93 -0.28 5.12
CA ARG A 320 19.17 -1.47 4.30
C ARG A 320 18.11 -1.73 3.25
N ALA A 321 16.86 -1.31 3.50
CA ALA A 321 15.79 -1.53 2.54
C ALA A 321 14.80 -0.36 2.53
N VAL A 322 14.69 0.29 1.37
CA VAL A 322 13.61 1.21 1.01
C VAL A 322 12.69 0.48 0.05
N LEU A 323 11.52 0.09 0.56
CA LEU A 323 10.53 -0.69 -0.17
C LEU A 323 9.59 0.28 -0.90
N CYS A 324 9.77 0.43 -2.20
CA CYS A 324 8.99 1.32 -3.05
C CYS A 324 7.91 0.54 -3.79
N GLY A 325 6.70 1.08 -3.88
CA GLY A 325 5.60 0.45 -4.63
C GLY A 325 4.29 1.20 -4.51
N GLY A 326 3.18 0.57 -4.94
CA GLY A 326 1.83 1.18 -4.93
C GLY A 326 1.55 2.12 -6.11
N ALA A 327 2.59 2.53 -6.86
CA ALA A 327 2.50 3.20 -8.14
C ALA A 327 3.73 2.80 -8.99
N GLN A 328 3.73 3.19 -10.27
CA GLN A 328 4.87 2.92 -11.12
C GLN A 328 6.10 3.72 -10.69
N LEU A 329 7.26 3.06 -10.63
CA LEU A 329 8.55 3.66 -10.36
C LEU A 329 9.20 4.07 -11.69
N PRO A 330 9.33 5.39 -11.99
CA PRO A 330 9.99 5.84 -13.21
C PRO A 330 11.46 5.42 -13.25
N PRO A 331 11.98 5.00 -14.43
CA PRO A 331 13.37 4.57 -14.57
C PRO A 331 14.40 5.64 -14.14
N THR A 332 14.14 6.90 -14.45
CA THR A 332 15.00 8.03 -14.05
C THR A 332 15.05 8.25 -12.55
N LEU A 333 13.89 8.14 -11.87
CA LEU A 333 13.80 8.22 -10.41
C LEU A 333 14.49 7.02 -9.76
N CYS A 334 14.31 5.83 -10.33
CA CYS A 334 14.97 4.59 -9.88
C CYS A 334 16.50 4.73 -9.90
N ALA A 335 17.07 5.16 -11.04
CA ALA A 335 18.51 5.36 -11.19
C ALA A 335 19.04 6.36 -10.15
N ARG A 336 18.43 7.54 -10.06
CA ARG A 336 18.83 8.58 -9.09
C ARG A 336 18.75 8.11 -7.63
N ALA A 337 17.76 7.30 -7.31
CA ALA A 337 17.63 6.76 -5.95
C ALA A 337 18.71 5.71 -5.64
N LEU A 338 19.05 4.85 -6.60
CA LEU A 338 20.15 3.89 -6.47
C LEU A 338 21.52 4.56 -6.31
N ASP A 339 21.74 5.69 -7.01
CA ASP A 339 22.98 6.47 -6.89
C ASP A 339 23.12 7.11 -5.50
N ARG A 340 22.01 7.64 -4.93
CA ARG A 340 22.05 8.36 -3.64
C ARG A 340 21.93 7.47 -2.41
N LEU A 341 21.09 6.43 -2.48
CA LEU A 341 20.81 5.53 -1.36
C LEU A 341 21.61 4.21 -1.42
N GLY A 342 22.37 4.01 -2.51
CA GLY A 342 23.08 2.76 -2.73
C GLY A 342 22.14 1.57 -2.98
N PRO A 343 22.58 0.32 -2.67
CA PRO A 343 21.83 -0.89 -2.96
C PRO A 343 20.69 -1.14 -1.94
N THR A 344 19.95 -0.10 -1.56
CA THR A 344 18.89 -0.22 -0.56
C THR A 344 17.49 -0.21 -1.17
N LEU A 345 17.35 0.24 -2.44
CA LEU A 345 16.05 0.36 -3.08
C LEU A 345 15.53 -0.99 -3.56
N TYR A 346 14.31 -1.33 -3.17
CA TYR A 346 13.51 -2.44 -3.68
C TYR A 346 12.25 -1.89 -4.31
N ASN A 347 11.76 -2.52 -5.40
CA ASN A 347 10.46 -2.18 -5.98
C ASN A 347 9.55 -3.40 -5.91
N PHE A 348 8.34 -3.24 -5.38
CA PHE A 348 7.38 -4.32 -5.29
C PHE A 348 6.09 -3.98 -6.06
N TYR A 349 5.47 -5.02 -6.59
CA TYR A 349 4.13 -4.93 -7.18
C TYR A 349 3.16 -5.79 -6.38
N GLY A 350 1.98 -5.24 -6.24
CA GLY A 350 0.84 -5.86 -5.60
C GLY A 350 -0.32 -4.89 -5.52
N ALA A 351 -1.47 -5.40 -5.19
CA ALA A 351 -2.68 -4.62 -4.96
C ALA A 351 -3.27 -5.00 -3.59
N THR A 352 -4.20 -4.20 -3.12
CA THR A 352 -4.94 -4.54 -1.89
C THR A 352 -5.62 -5.91 -2.06
N GLU A 353 -6.07 -6.21 -3.26
CA GLU A 353 -6.76 -7.44 -3.62
C GLU A 353 -5.83 -8.66 -3.75
N THR A 354 -4.63 -8.46 -4.28
CA THR A 354 -3.70 -9.58 -4.54
C THR A 354 -2.64 -9.77 -3.47
N GLY A 355 -2.44 -8.79 -2.57
CA GLY A 355 -1.26 -8.77 -1.73
C GLY A 355 0.01 -8.56 -2.54
N LEU A 356 1.15 -9.01 -2.01
CA LEU A 356 2.44 -8.94 -2.68
C LEU A 356 2.54 -10.01 -3.77
N VAL A 357 2.91 -9.61 -4.97
CA VAL A 357 2.99 -10.47 -6.17
C VAL A 357 4.43 -10.62 -6.66
N THR A 358 5.13 -9.50 -6.87
CA THR A 358 6.53 -9.51 -7.31
C THR A 358 7.38 -8.57 -6.47
N THR A 359 8.71 -8.77 -6.51
CA THR A 359 9.68 -7.87 -5.89
C THR A 359 10.96 -7.83 -6.73
N ALA A 360 11.39 -6.60 -7.07
CA ALA A 360 12.69 -6.32 -7.64
C ALA A 360 13.70 -6.01 -6.52
N THR A 361 14.83 -6.67 -6.58
CA THR A 361 16.01 -6.37 -5.75
C THR A 361 16.78 -5.18 -6.32
N PRO A 362 17.73 -4.59 -5.57
CA PRO A 362 18.61 -3.55 -6.11
C PRO A 362 19.35 -3.99 -7.40
N ASP A 363 19.70 -5.26 -7.52
CA ASP A 363 20.37 -5.81 -8.71
C ASP A 363 19.40 -5.92 -9.90
N ASP A 364 18.15 -6.35 -9.66
CA ASP A 364 17.12 -6.34 -10.70
C ASP A 364 16.88 -4.89 -11.21
N LEU A 365 16.87 -3.90 -10.30
CA LEU A 365 16.67 -2.49 -10.64
C LEU A 365 17.85 -1.84 -11.37
N ARG A 366 19.09 -2.27 -11.08
CA ARG A 366 20.26 -1.84 -11.86
C ARG A 366 20.25 -2.42 -13.27
N ALA A 367 19.81 -3.69 -13.40
CA ALA A 367 19.73 -4.34 -14.70
C ALA A 367 18.58 -3.78 -15.56
N VAL A 368 17.40 -3.52 -14.95
CA VAL A 368 16.22 -3.00 -15.62
C VAL A 368 15.54 -1.97 -14.71
N PRO A 369 15.89 -0.68 -14.83
CA PRO A 369 15.31 0.38 -14.01
C PRO A 369 13.78 0.44 -14.15
N GLY A 370 13.06 0.50 -13.02
CA GLY A 370 11.61 0.55 -12.99
C GLY A 370 10.91 -0.80 -13.02
N THR A 371 11.64 -1.92 -13.20
CA THR A 371 11.05 -3.26 -13.10
C THR A 371 10.41 -3.48 -11.73
N VAL A 372 9.32 -4.26 -11.70
CA VAL A 372 8.72 -4.75 -10.45
C VAL A 372 9.30 -6.11 -10.03
N GLY A 373 10.33 -6.59 -10.74
CA GLY A 373 11.10 -7.78 -10.42
C GLY A 373 10.40 -9.08 -10.77
N ARG A 374 10.64 -10.10 -9.96
CA ARG A 374 10.20 -11.47 -10.22
C ARG A 374 9.09 -11.89 -9.27
N ALA A 375 8.30 -12.87 -9.69
CA ALA A 375 7.28 -13.48 -8.85
C ALA A 375 7.87 -13.98 -7.52
N LEU A 376 7.13 -13.77 -6.44
CA LEU A 376 7.47 -14.33 -5.13
C LEU A 376 7.24 -15.84 -5.11
N HIS A 377 7.87 -16.53 -4.18
CA HIS A 377 7.64 -17.96 -4.00
C HIS A 377 6.14 -18.27 -3.76
N GLY A 378 5.61 -19.27 -4.45
CA GLY A 378 4.19 -19.63 -4.36
C GLY A 378 3.23 -18.68 -5.09
N VAL A 379 3.74 -17.71 -5.85
CA VAL A 379 2.92 -16.85 -6.71
C VAL A 379 2.94 -17.38 -8.15
N SER A 380 1.76 -17.61 -8.70
CA SER A 380 1.55 -17.92 -10.12
C SER A 380 1.03 -16.68 -10.83
N ILE A 381 1.66 -16.30 -11.94
CA ILE A 381 1.25 -15.16 -12.78
C ILE A 381 0.97 -15.66 -14.19
N LYS A 382 -0.16 -15.21 -14.76
CA LYS A 382 -0.49 -15.34 -16.18
C LYS A 382 -0.61 -13.94 -16.79
N LEU A 383 -0.07 -13.76 -17.99
CA LEU A 383 -0.30 -12.58 -18.81
C LEU A 383 -1.20 -12.97 -19.97
N LEU A 384 -2.43 -12.44 -20.00
CA LEU A 384 -3.47 -12.89 -20.94
C LEU A 384 -3.85 -11.77 -21.91
N ASP A 385 -4.13 -12.16 -23.17
CA ASP A 385 -4.77 -11.31 -24.17
C ASP A 385 -6.28 -11.16 -23.92
N GLU A 386 -7.00 -10.45 -24.80
CA GLU A 386 -8.43 -10.22 -24.67
C GLU A 386 -9.25 -11.52 -24.81
N GLU A 387 -8.75 -12.48 -25.58
CA GLU A 387 -9.35 -13.80 -25.76
C GLU A 387 -9.03 -14.77 -24.60
N GLY A 388 -8.13 -14.35 -23.68
CA GLY A 388 -7.74 -15.13 -22.51
C GLY A 388 -6.64 -16.16 -22.76
N ARG A 389 -5.89 -16.03 -23.84
CA ARG A 389 -4.71 -16.84 -24.14
C ARG A 389 -3.47 -16.19 -23.52
N GLU A 390 -2.51 -16.99 -23.10
CA GLU A 390 -1.23 -16.46 -22.60
C GLU A 390 -0.46 -15.81 -23.75
N VAL A 391 0.00 -14.57 -23.51
CA VAL A 391 0.82 -13.84 -24.47
C VAL A 391 2.27 -14.33 -24.44
N PRO A 392 3.00 -14.29 -25.59
CA PRO A 392 4.42 -14.57 -25.62
C PRO A 392 5.23 -13.62 -24.71
N ARG A 393 6.39 -14.07 -24.25
CA ARG A 393 7.33 -13.22 -23.49
C ARG A 393 7.68 -11.96 -24.27
N GLY A 394 7.79 -10.84 -23.55
CA GLY A 394 8.00 -9.51 -24.14
C GLY A 394 6.73 -8.84 -24.65
N GLN A 395 5.64 -9.57 -24.84
CA GLN A 395 4.36 -8.99 -25.25
C GLN A 395 3.55 -8.54 -24.03
N PRO A 396 2.81 -7.40 -24.13
CA PRO A 396 1.91 -6.95 -23.09
C PRO A 396 0.69 -7.86 -22.96
N GLY A 397 0.33 -8.22 -21.72
CA GLY A 397 -0.91 -8.93 -21.40
C GLY A 397 -1.48 -8.47 -20.07
N GLU A 398 -2.76 -8.69 -19.85
CA GLU A 398 -3.40 -8.43 -18.56
C GLU A 398 -2.86 -9.40 -17.52
N LEU A 399 -2.38 -8.84 -16.39
CA LEU A 399 -1.76 -9.60 -15.32
C LEU A 399 -2.83 -10.21 -14.42
N PHE A 400 -2.84 -11.53 -14.36
CA PHE A 400 -3.62 -12.34 -13.44
C PHE A 400 -2.68 -13.03 -12.46
N ALA A 401 -2.91 -12.84 -11.16
CA ALA A 401 -2.08 -13.43 -10.11
C ALA A 401 -2.88 -14.39 -9.23
N LYS A 402 -2.22 -15.49 -8.82
CA LYS A 402 -2.73 -16.42 -7.82
C LYS A 402 -1.68 -16.62 -6.75
N ASN A 403 -2.04 -16.41 -5.50
CA ASN A 403 -1.16 -16.60 -4.35
C ASN A 403 -1.97 -16.83 -3.06
N LEU A 404 -1.25 -16.98 -1.96
CA LEU A 404 -1.83 -17.22 -0.62
C LEU A 404 -2.35 -15.94 0.07
N MET A 405 -2.18 -14.76 -0.54
CA MET A 405 -2.55 -13.46 0.00
C MET A 405 -3.76 -12.83 -0.71
N LEU A 406 -4.41 -13.55 -1.62
CA LEU A 406 -5.62 -13.06 -2.28
C LEU A 406 -6.70 -12.73 -1.25
N VAL A 407 -7.45 -11.65 -1.52
CA VAL A 407 -8.63 -11.31 -0.71
C VAL A 407 -9.73 -12.35 -0.87
N ASP A 408 -10.64 -12.39 0.10
CA ASP A 408 -11.87 -13.21 0.02
C ASP A 408 -12.81 -12.69 -1.10
N GLY A 409 -12.69 -11.39 -1.46
CA GLY A 409 -13.48 -10.70 -2.46
C GLY A 409 -13.72 -9.23 -2.11
N TYR A 410 -14.60 -8.60 -2.86
CA TYR A 410 -15.08 -7.26 -2.58
C TYR A 410 -16.30 -7.30 -1.64
N HIS A 411 -16.35 -6.41 -0.66
CA HIS A 411 -17.46 -6.28 0.27
C HIS A 411 -18.74 -5.91 -0.48
N ALA A 412 -19.78 -6.72 -0.35
CA ALA A 412 -21.10 -6.52 -0.95
C ALA A 412 -21.08 -6.29 -2.49
N ASP A 413 -20.10 -6.87 -3.22
CA ASP A 413 -19.97 -6.77 -4.68
C ASP A 413 -19.47 -8.10 -5.29
N ASP A 414 -20.38 -9.09 -5.32
CA ASP A 414 -20.08 -10.42 -5.83
C ASP A 414 -19.83 -10.44 -7.33
N GLU A 415 -20.44 -9.52 -8.08
CA GLU A 415 -20.26 -9.42 -9.53
C GLU A 415 -18.85 -8.94 -9.87
N ALA A 416 -18.40 -7.86 -9.21
CA ALA A 416 -17.02 -7.40 -9.37
C ALA A 416 -16.01 -8.45 -8.91
N THR A 417 -16.31 -9.20 -7.85
CA THR A 417 -15.47 -10.29 -7.38
C THR A 417 -15.35 -11.37 -8.47
N ARG A 418 -16.47 -11.88 -8.99
CA ARG A 418 -16.46 -12.92 -10.02
C ARG A 418 -15.79 -12.48 -11.32
N SER A 419 -16.03 -11.26 -11.77
CA SER A 419 -15.45 -10.73 -13.01
C SER A 419 -13.93 -10.51 -12.95
N SER A 420 -13.39 -10.39 -11.75
CA SER A 420 -11.94 -10.24 -11.52
C SER A 420 -11.18 -11.58 -11.51
N TYR A 421 -11.88 -12.71 -11.46
CA TYR A 421 -11.26 -14.04 -11.44
C TYR A 421 -11.28 -14.71 -12.82
N ARG A 422 -10.17 -15.36 -13.17
CA ARG A 422 -10.04 -16.29 -14.30
C ARG A 422 -9.15 -17.46 -13.90
N ASP A 423 -9.65 -18.70 -13.97
CA ASP A 423 -8.93 -19.92 -13.58
C ASP A 423 -8.26 -19.84 -12.19
N GLY A 424 -8.94 -19.23 -11.23
CA GLY A 424 -8.44 -19.03 -9.86
C GLY A 424 -7.32 -18.01 -9.72
N HIS A 425 -7.03 -17.22 -10.76
CA HIS A 425 -6.13 -16.05 -10.74
C HIS A 425 -6.99 -14.79 -10.73
N PHE A 426 -6.54 -13.78 -9.99
CA PHE A 426 -7.22 -12.50 -9.81
C PHE A 426 -6.50 -11.39 -10.59
N SER A 427 -7.26 -10.54 -11.29
CA SER A 427 -6.74 -9.35 -11.95
C SER A 427 -7.37 -8.07 -11.38
N VAL A 428 -6.56 -7.02 -11.31
CA VAL A 428 -7.00 -5.65 -11.03
C VAL A 428 -6.98 -4.76 -12.29
N GLY A 429 -6.78 -5.39 -13.47
CA GLY A 429 -6.74 -4.73 -14.77
C GLY A 429 -5.39 -4.07 -15.08
N ASP A 430 -4.31 -4.46 -14.42
CA ASP A 430 -2.96 -3.98 -14.75
C ASP A 430 -2.40 -4.80 -15.93
N LEU A 431 -1.70 -4.14 -16.84
CA LEU A 431 -1.02 -4.73 -17.99
C LEU A 431 0.47 -4.84 -17.69
N ALA A 432 1.06 -5.98 -18.03
CA ALA A 432 2.48 -6.23 -17.79
C ALA A 432 3.15 -6.97 -18.96
N THR A 433 4.47 -6.85 -19.02
CA THR A 433 5.35 -7.70 -19.83
C THR A 433 6.26 -8.50 -18.91
N VAL A 434 6.85 -9.58 -19.41
CA VAL A 434 7.90 -10.35 -18.72
C VAL A 434 9.07 -10.56 -19.67
N ASP A 435 10.30 -10.27 -19.19
CA ASP A 435 11.53 -10.47 -19.96
C ASP A 435 12.04 -11.92 -19.89
N GLU A 436 13.11 -12.23 -20.63
CA GLU A 436 13.74 -13.55 -20.66
C GLU A 436 14.31 -13.97 -19.30
N ALA A 437 14.68 -13.02 -18.46
CA ALA A 437 15.16 -13.27 -17.10
C ALA A 437 14.02 -13.45 -16.07
N GLY A 438 12.75 -13.38 -16.50
CA GLY A 438 11.57 -13.54 -15.64
C GLY A 438 11.25 -12.30 -14.80
N ARG A 439 11.73 -11.11 -15.20
CA ARG A 439 11.41 -9.83 -14.56
C ARG A 439 10.16 -9.22 -15.21
N TYR A 440 9.23 -8.80 -14.39
CA TYR A 440 7.98 -8.15 -14.84
C TYR A 440 8.13 -6.65 -14.89
N MET A 441 7.48 -6.03 -15.88
CA MET A 441 7.36 -4.59 -16.05
C MET A 441 5.88 -4.25 -16.17
N ILE A 442 5.37 -3.35 -15.33
CA ILE A 442 4.00 -2.83 -15.48
C ILE A 442 4.01 -1.79 -16.59
N VAL A 443 3.23 -2.02 -17.62
CA VAL A 443 3.15 -1.15 -18.81
C VAL A 443 1.91 -0.27 -18.83
N GLY A 444 1.01 -0.43 -17.86
CA GLY A 444 -0.17 0.42 -17.72
C GLY A 444 -1.35 -0.29 -17.10
N ARG A 445 -2.52 0.30 -17.28
CA ARG A 445 -3.80 -0.31 -16.95
C ARG A 445 -4.64 -0.47 -18.20
N ARG A 446 -5.39 -1.56 -18.29
CA ARG A 446 -6.28 -1.84 -19.41
C ARG A 446 -7.23 -0.66 -19.70
N ARG A 447 -7.81 -0.07 -18.66
CA ARG A 447 -8.74 1.09 -18.79
C ARG A 447 -8.07 2.43 -19.16
N ASP A 448 -6.75 2.51 -19.02
CA ASP A 448 -5.96 3.73 -19.30
C ASP A 448 -5.23 3.63 -20.65
N MET A 449 -5.26 2.47 -21.30
CA MET A 449 -4.75 2.25 -22.64
C MET A 449 -5.54 3.12 -23.63
N VAL A 450 -4.83 3.75 -24.54
CA VAL A 450 -5.39 4.65 -25.57
C VAL A 450 -5.39 3.92 -26.91
N ILE A 451 -6.53 3.89 -27.58
CA ILE A 451 -6.65 3.28 -28.92
C ILE A 451 -6.67 4.40 -29.93
N SER A 452 -5.53 4.63 -30.57
CA SER A 452 -5.37 5.69 -31.58
C SER A 452 -5.06 5.07 -32.94
N GLY A 453 -5.92 5.28 -33.91
CA GLY A 453 -5.78 4.72 -35.26
C GLY A 453 -5.64 3.19 -35.30
N GLY A 454 -6.32 2.48 -34.38
CA GLY A 454 -6.22 1.02 -34.23
C GLY A 454 -4.96 0.52 -33.53
N MET A 455 -4.12 1.43 -33.02
CA MET A 455 -2.92 1.10 -32.29
C MET A 455 -3.17 1.21 -30.77
N ASN A 456 -2.82 0.18 -30.01
CA ASN A 456 -2.83 0.22 -28.56
C ASN A 456 -1.61 1.00 -28.05
N ILE A 457 -1.84 2.16 -27.45
CA ILE A 457 -0.80 3.02 -26.87
C ILE A 457 -0.91 2.96 -25.35
N TYR A 458 0.20 2.67 -24.71
CA TYR A 458 0.30 2.63 -23.25
C TYR A 458 0.82 4.00 -22.77
N PRO A 459 0.00 4.81 -22.07
CA PRO A 459 0.40 6.15 -21.61
C PRO A 459 1.73 6.18 -20.86
N VAL A 460 1.99 5.14 -20.11
CA VAL A 460 3.21 4.96 -19.31
C VAL A 460 4.50 5.01 -20.17
N GLU A 461 4.49 4.46 -21.36
CA GLU A 461 5.63 4.53 -22.28
C GLU A 461 5.90 5.98 -22.72
N VAL A 462 4.82 6.70 -22.97
CA VAL A 462 4.89 8.12 -23.38
C VAL A 462 5.31 8.98 -22.18
N GLU A 463 4.74 8.72 -21.00
CA GLU A 463 5.09 9.40 -19.75
C GLU A 463 6.58 9.25 -19.43
N ALA A 464 7.14 8.04 -19.56
CA ALA A 464 8.56 7.80 -19.33
C ALA A 464 9.48 8.62 -20.24
N VAL A 465 9.10 8.81 -21.51
CA VAL A 465 9.86 9.64 -22.46
C VAL A 465 9.73 11.11 -22.13
N VAL A 466 8.53 11.62 -21.85
CA VAL A 466 8.33 13.04 -21.48
C VAL A 466 9.04 13.35 -20.16
N GLU A 467 8.95 12.47 -19.16
CA GLU A 467 9.60 12.65 -17.86
C GLU A 467 11.13 12.64 -17.94
N SER A 468 11.71 12.02 -18.98
CA SER A 468 13.15 12.05 -19.22
C SER A 468 13.68 13.43 -19.68
N HIS A 469 12.81 14.37 -20.02
CA HIS A 469 13.20 15.74 -20.33
C HIS A 469 13.69 16.46 -19.05
N PRO A 470 14.83 17.20 -19.10
CA PRO A 470 15.41 17.85 -17.90
C PRO A 470 14.45 18.77 -17.16
N ASP A 471 13.61 19.50 -17.87
CA ASP A 471 12.70 20.50 -17.30
C ASP A 471 11.39 19.92 -16.78
N VAL A 472 11.10 18.65 -17.04
CA VAL A 472 9.87 18.00 -16.58
C VAL A 472 10.04 17.49 -15.15
N ALA A 473 9.16 17.95 -14.26
CA ALA A 473 9.06 17.47 -12.88
C ALA A 473 8.09 16.29 -12.76
N GLN A 474 6.91 16.40 -13.41
CA GLN A 474 5.89 15.37 -13.42
C GLN A 474 5.15 15.36 -14.76
N VAL A 475 4.63 14.21 -15.15
CA VAL A 475 3.79 14.06 -16.34
C VAL A 475 2.72 13.01 -16.12
N ALA A 476 1.56 13.25 -16.75
CA ALA A 476 0.52 12.24 -16.91
C ALA A 476 -0.09 12.34 -18.30
N VAL A 477 -0.29 11.20 -18.96
CA VAL A 477 -0.85 11.13 -20.30
C VAL A 477 -2.18 10.39 -20.25
N VAL A 478 -3.16 10.94 -20.98
CA VAL A 478 -4.49 10.33 -21.13
C VAL A 478 -4.95 10.33 -22.58
N GLY A 479 -5.83 9.40 -22.93
CA GLY A 479 -6.58 9.46 -24.18
C GLY A 479 -7.74 10.44 -24.06
N VAL A 480 -7.95 11.20 -25.09
CA VAL A 480 -9.14 12.05 -25.28
C VAL A 480 -9.76 11.77 -26.65
N PRO A 481 -11.09 11.90 -26.81
CA PRO A 481 -11.74 11.61 -28.08
C PRO A 481 -11.14 12.38 -29.26
N ASP A 482 -11.03 11.73 -30.40
CA ASP A 482 -10.55 12.27 -31.68
C ASP A 482 -11.41 11.71 -32.82
N GLU A 483 -11.90 12.61 -33.71
CA GLU A 483 -12.80 12.23 -34.81
C GLU A 483 -12.11 11.34 -35.87
N GLU A 484 -10.81 11.55 -36.10
CA GLU A 484 -10.04 10.82 -37.14
C GLU A 484 -9.43 9.54 -36.58
N TRP A 485 -8.92 9.57 -35.35
CA TRP A 485 -8.11 8.49 -34.76
C TRP A 485 -8.82 7.68 -33.67
N GLY A 486 -10.09 8.04 -33.35
CA GLY A 486 -10.84 7.50 -32.22
C GLY A 486 -10.41 8.15 -30.91
N GLU A 487 -9.15 8.05 -30.55
CA GLU A 487 -8.53 8.77 -29.44
C GLU A 487 -7.21 9.40 -29.85
N ARG A 488 -6.85 10.52 -29.19
CA ARG A 488 -5.51 11.14 -29.24
C ARG A 488 -4.94 11.31 -27.85
N LEU A 489 -3.61 11.43 -27.79
CA LEU A 489 -2.90 11.63 -26.54
C LEU A 489 -2.91 13.10 -26.11
N ARG A 490 -3.25 13.34 -24.83
CA ARG A 490 -3.08 14.61 -24.14
C ARG A 490 -2.12 14.42 -22.98
N ALA A 491 -1.03 15.22 -22.96
CA ALA A 491 -0.04 15.21 -21.90
C ALA A 491 -0.29 16.37 -20.93
N PHE A 492 -0.35 16.07 -19.64
CA PHE A 492 -0.38 17.02 -18.54
C PHE A 492 1.00 17.07 -17.91
N VAL A 493 1.63 18.23 -17.89
CA VAL A 493 3.04 18.39 -17.54
C VAL A 493 3.19 19.41 -16.42
N VAL A 494 4.01 19.08 -15.43
CA VAL A 494 4.50 20.01 -14.42
C VAL A 494 5.97 20.26 -14.70
N LEU A 495 6.34 21.49 -14.95
CA LEU A 495 7.72 21.90 -15.22
C LEU A 495 8.42 22.36 -13.94
N ARG A 496 9.74 22.14 -13.84
CA ARG A 496 10.56 22.53 -12.69
C ARG A 496 10.66 24.04 -12.50
N GLY A 497 10.65 24.80 -13.58
CA GLY A 497 10.73 26.28 -13.59
C GLY A 497 9.41 27.00 -13.82
N GLY A 498 8.29 26.24 -13.88
CA GLY A 498 7.00 26.79 -14.31
C GLY A 498 6.87 26.90 -15.85
N ALA A 499 5.65 27.21 -16.32
CA ALA A 499 5.35 27.33 -17.75
C ALA A 499 5.21 28.82 -18.14
N GLU A 500 6.32 29.45 -18.54
CA GLU A 500 6.32 30.85 -18.99
C GLU A 500 5.84 31.02 -20.44
N LEU A 501 6.19 30.07 -21.31
CA LEU A 501 5.87 30.08 -22.75
C LEU A 501 5.29 28.71 -23.17
N PRO A 502 4.01 28.42 -22.88
CA PRO A 502 3.43 27.09 -23.09
C PRO A 502 3.56 26.55 -24.52
N GLU A 503 3.41 27.40 -25.55
CA GLU A 503 3.53 27.00 -26.97
C GLU A 503 4.95 26.55 -27.30
N GLN A 504 5.95 27.30 -26.85
CA GLN A 504 7.36 26.97 -27.10
C GLN A 504 7.76 25.70 -26.37
N GLN A 505 7.37 25.59 -25.09
CA GLN A 505 7.64 24.41 -24.27
C GLN A 505 6.94 23.16 -24.82
N ALA A 506 5.70 23.28 -25.29
CA ALA A 506 4.99 22.20 -25.96
C ALA A 506 5.68 21.77 -27.27
N ALA A 507 6.18 22.71 -28.08
CA ALA A 507 6.91 22.41 -29.30
C ALA A 507 8.24 21.67 -29.00
N GLU A 508 8.96 22.09 -27.97
CA GLU A 508 10.20 21.45 -27.49
C GLU A 508 9.94 20.01 -26.99
N LEU A 509 8.97 19.83 -26.12
CA LEU A 509 8.59 18.49 -25.61
C LEU A 509 8.09 17.60 -26.74
N LYS A 510 7.35 18.12 -27.70
CA LYS A 510 6.92 17.37 -28.90
C LYS A 510 8.12 16.92 -29.72
N SER A 511 9.09 17.82 -29.98
CA SER A 511 10.33 17.46 -30.68
C SER A 511 11.09 16.37 -29.90
N TRP A 512 11.24 16.50 -28.58
CA TRP A 512 11.84 15.50 -27.72
C TRP A 512 11.19 14.12 -27.86
N CYS A 513 9.85 14.10 -27.91
CA CYS A 513 9.08 12.87 -28.09
C CYS A 513 9.26 12.28 -29.49
N ARG A 514 9.27 13.10 -30.54
CA ARG A 514 9.44 12.64 -31.94
C ARG A 514 10.74 11.90 -32.17
N ASP A 515 11.80 12.31 -31.50
CA ASP A 515 13.11 11.67 -31.61
C ASP A 515 13.18 10.31 -30.93
N ARG A 516 12.16 9.96 -30.08
CA ARG A 516 12.19 8.81 -29.18
C ARG A 516 10.97 7.90 -29.26
N LEU A 517 9.88 8.38 -29.88
CA LEU A 517 8.61 7.66 -29.98
C LEU A 517 8.12 7.59 -31.43
N ALA A 518 7.42 6.51 -31.77
CA ALA A 518 6.68 6.45 -33.04
C ALA A 518 5.60 7.53 -33.10
N GLY A 519 5.34 8.07 -34.29
CA GLY A 519 4.47 9.23 -34.49
C GLY A 519 3.11 9.20 -33.77
N PRO A 520 2.33 8.08 -33.78
CA PRO A 520 1.07 7.98 -33.07
C PRO A 520 1.18 8.07 -31.53
N LYS A 521 2.36 7.79 -30.97
CA LYS A 521 2.64 7.87 -29.52
C LYS A 521 3.06 9.29 -29.08
N VAL A 522 3.24 10.23 -30.00
CA VAL A 522 3.60 11.59 -29.66
C VAL A 522 2.34 12.37 -29.25
N PRO A 523 2.29 12.97 -28.06
CA PRO A 523 1.14 13.77 -27.63
C PRO A 523 0.86 14.92 -28.61
N ARG A 524 -0.41 15.11 -28.94
CA ARG A 524 -0.87 16.20 -29.79
C ARG A 524 -1.38 17.41 -29.02
N GLU A 525 -1.70 17.19 -27.74
CA GLU A 525 -2.21 18.21 -26.84
C GLU A 525 -1.37 18.22 -25.55
N TRP A 526 -1.07 19.44 -25.08
CA TRP A 526 -0.25 19.69 -23.89
C TRP A 526 -0.98 20.63 -22.94
N VAL A 527 -0.96 20.30 -21.66
CA VAL A 527 -1.52 21.11 -20.58
C VAL A 527 -0.43 21.26 -19.52
N PHE A 528 -0.11 22.49 -19.17
CA PHE A 528 0.87 22.79 -18.12
C PHE A 528 0.13 23.11 -16.82
N LEU A 529 0.55 22.49 -15.74
CA LEU A 529 -0.06 22.60 -14.41
C LEU A 529 1.02 22.86 -13.35
N ASP A 530 0.62 23.47 -12.23
CA ASP A 530 1.47 23.60 -11.05
C ASP A 530 1.62 22.29 -10.27
N GLY A 531 0.70 21.34 -10.45
CA GLY A 531 0.70 20.02 -9.85
C GLY A 531 -0.35 19.11 -10.47
N LEU A 532 -0.06 17.81 -10.55
CA LEU A 532 -1.03 16.83 -11.04
C LEU A 532 -2.05 16.47 -9.94
N PRO A 533 -3.35 16.35 -10.29
CA PRO A 533 -4.35 15.87 -9.36
C PRO A 533 -4.00 14.43 -8.94
N ALA A 534 -3.86 14.22 -7.65
CA ALA A 534 -3.48 12.92 -7.10
C ALA A 534 -4.33 12.58 -5.87
N ASN A 535 -4.56 11.30 -5.67
CA ASN A 535 -5.17 10.82 -4.45
C ASN A 535 -4.20 10.95 -3.25
N PRO A 536 -4.67 10.73 -2.02
CA PRO A 536 -3.84 10.83 -0.82
C PRO A 536 -2.60 9.92 -0.79
N THR A 537 -2.57 8.87 -1.61
CA THR A 537 -1.41 7.99 -1.78
C THR A 537 -0.44 8.43 -2.86
N GLY A 538 -0.68 9.61 -3.47
CA GLY A 538 0.14 10.14 -4.54
C GLY A 538 -0.11 9.52 -5.91
N LYS A 539 -1.19 8.75 -6.07
CA LYS A 539 -1.59 8.21 -7.37
C LYS A 539 -2.36 9.25 -8.16
N VAL A 540 -1.88 9.54 -9.37
CA VAL A 540 -2.52 10.51 -10.29
C VAL A 540 -3.95 10.09 -10.64
N LEU A 541 -4.87 11.03 -10.55
CA LEU A 541 -6.29 10.85 -10.83
C LEU A 541 -6.60 11.10 -12.33
N LYS A 542 -6.19 10.15 -13.19
CA LYS A 542 -6.37 10.27 -14.65
C LYS A 542 -7.81 10.52 -15.08
N ARG A 543 -8.80 10.15 -14.26
CA ARG A 543 -10.22 10.47 -14.54
C ARG A 543 -10.47 11.98 -14.54
N GLU A 544 -9.87 12.72 -13.62
CA GLU A 544 -9.99 14.17 -13.55
C GLU A 544 -9.30 14.83 -14.74
N LEU A 545 -8.13 14.29 -15.14
CA LEU A 545 -7.40 14.76 -16.30
C LEU A 545 -8.16 14.51 -17.61
N ARG A 546 -8.90 13.41 -17.74
CA ARG A 546 -9.77 13.17 -18.92
C ARG A 546 -10.95 14.14 -18.99
N ALA A 547 -11.45 14.60 -17.83
CA ALA A 547 -12.55 15.55 -17.72
C ALA A 547 -12.07 17.01 -17.78
N TRP A 548 -10.79 17.26 -18.13
CA TRP A 548 -10.22 18.60 -18.21
C TRP A 548 -10.88 19.44 -19.30
N ASP A 549 -11.42 20.60 -18.91
CA ASP A 549 -12.08 21.60 -19.76
C ASP A 549 -11.32 22.93 -19.85
N GLY A 550 -10.16 23.02 -19.22
CA GLY A 550 -9.30 24.21 -19.23
C GLY A 550 -8.45 24.34 -20.51
N PRO A 551 -7.54 25.32 -20.54
CA PRO A 551 -6.69 25.61 -21.69
C PRO A 551 -5.84 24.40 -22.13
N VAL A 552 -5.70 24.22 -23.42
CA VAL A 552 -4.90 23.17 -24.07
C VAL A 552 -4.04 23.77 -25.15
N THR A 553 -2.73 23.53 -25.10
CA THR A 553 -1.77 23.92 -26.14
C THR A 553 -1.69 22.80 -27.19
N ARG A 554 -1.93 23.15 -28.45
CA ARG A 554 -1.82 22.25 -29.60
C ARG A 554 -0.62 22.67 -30.46
N VAL A 555 0.30 21.77 -30.69
CA VAL A 555 1.52 21.99 -31.48
C VAL A 555 1.75 20.84 -32.46
#